data_e7192bd3d914d7ebde7f0ee782f2a2a0
#
_entry.id   e7192bd3d914d7ebde7f0ee782f2a2a0
#
_cell.length_a   1.000
_cell.length_b   1.000
_cell.length_c   1.000
_cell.angle_alpha   90.00
_cell.angle_beta   90.00
_cell.angle_gamma   90.00
#
_symmetry.space_group_name_H-M   'P 1'
#
loop_
_entity.id
_entity.type
_entity.pdbx_description
1 polymer ?
#
loop_
_entity_poly.entity_id
_entity_poly.type
_entity_poly.pdbx_seq_one_letter_code
_entity_poly.pdbx_strand_id
1 'polypeptide(L)'
;MVAQITQSASIVNHMRKNNIRVNVIGAGLAGCEVSNFLANHGIKVDLYEKRPVASSPAHHTDLFGELVCSNSLKSRKLDNACGLLKKEMEELGSLMIEASKVSEVKGGDSLNVDREVFSTYITKKIKENKNIEIHYEDVNDFKEGINIICTGPLTSKPLLDKIQETVNDKIYGFFDASAPIVDKSTIDLSNAKYGSRYENDNDDVYINLPFTKDQFDKFYEELINAKRAPLHDFDVNYFEGCLPIEVIASRGYKTLLHGPLKPVGFDFETEPYAVCQLRKDDLIGNLYNIVGFQTNLTYQEQKRVFSFIPGLENAKFVRYGLMHRNSYIYAPKILNDFSMVKTKKDIYIAGQLSGVEGYVESAASGLLVGYYCLANILCLDIKPLSFNTVLGSLIRYITHTGINNFSPMNANFGIMFGANSLKKEALVERSLKHIELFKKQFNEQNWKRIYWLFKTWFAI
;
A
#
# COMPACT_ATOMS: atom_id res chain seq x y z
N MET A 1 1.04 -35.54 4.10
CA MET A 1 -0.35 -35.06 4.06
C MET A 1 -1.13 -35.43 5.33
N VAL A 2 -1.23 -36.70 5.79
CA VAL A 2 -1.94 -37.04 7.04
C VAL A 2 -1.25 -36.45 8.27
N ALA A 3 0.09 -36.41 8.34
CA ALA A 3 0.85 -35.80 9.42
C ALA A 3 0.63 -34.24 9.52
N GLN A 4 0.42 -33.55 8.40
CA GLN A 4 0.11 -32.12 8.40
C GLN A 4 -1.30 -31.80 8.92
N ILE A 5 -2.27 -32.69 8.66
CA ILE A 5 -3.66 -32.51 9.12
C ILE A 5 -3.78 -32.76 10.63
N THR A 6 -3.12 -33.75 11.18
CA THR A 6 -3.08 -34.01 12.63
C THR A 6 -2.37 -32.91 13.41
N GLN A 7 -1.42 -32.24 12.79
CA GLN A 7 -0.57 -31.21 13.34
C GLN A 7 -1.30 -29.87 13.53
N SER A 8 -2.03 -29.43 12.50
CA SER A 8 -2.89 -28.25 12.62
C SER A 8 -3.95 -28.43 13.73
N ALA A 9 -4.46 -29.65 13.92
CA ALA A 9 -5.45 -29.95 14.95
C ALA A 9 -4.92 -29.78 16.39
N SER A 10 -3.64 -30.07 16.64
CA SER A 10 -3.04 -29.95 18.00
C SER A 10 -2.79 -28.49 18.39
N ILE A 11 -2.25 -27.67 17.48
CA ILE A 11 -2.07 -26.22 17.70
C ILE A 11 -3.44 -25.57 17.91
N VAL A 12 -4.40 -25.88 17.04
CA VAL A 12 -5.77 -25.39 17.14
C VAL A 12 -6.41 -25.75 18.48
N ASN A 13 -6.14 -26.96 19.01
CA ASN A 13 -6.66 -27.37 20.32
C ASN A 13 -5.99 -26.63 21.48
N HIS A 14 -4.68 -26.35 21.41
CA HIS A 14 -3.97 -25.55 22.41
C HIS A 14 -4.48 -24.08 22.42
N MET A 15 -4.65 -23.51 21.25
CA MET A 15 -5.18 -22.15 21.07
C MET A 15 -6.65 -22.07 21.53
N ARG A 16 -7.47 -23.09 21.23
CA ARG A 16 -8.85 -23.19 21.69
C ARG A 16 -8.95 -23.31 23.23
N LYS A 17 -8.03 -24.05 23.88
CA LYS A 17 -8.02 -24.15 25.34
C LYS A 17 -7.70 -22.81 26.02
N ASN A 18 -6.86 -21.98 25.40
CA ASN A 18 -6.45 -20.69 25.97
C ASN A 18 -7.34 -19.54 25.48
N ASN A 19 -8.32 -19.81 24.61
CA ASN A 19 -9.26 -18.83 24.04
C ASN A 19 -8.58 -17.53 23.51
N ILE A 20 -7.37 -17.67 22.91
CA ILE A 20 -6.57 -16.54 22.44
C ILE A 20 -7.29 -15.88 21.25
N ARG A 21 -7.62 -14.61 21.41
CA ARG A 21 -8.16 -13.75 20.35
C ARG A 21 -7.20 -12.60 20.10
N VAL A 22 -7.13 -12.15 18.84
CA VAL A 22 -6.31 -11.00 18.44
C VAL A 22 -7.22 -9.95 17.84
N ASN A 23 -7.14 -8.74 18.36
CA ASN A 23 -7.88 -7.60 17.84
C ASN A 23 -7.06 -6.95 16.72
N VAL A 24 -7.61 -6.91 15.50
CA VAL A 24 -7.04 -6.20 14.35
C VAL A 24 -7.90 -4.99 14.07
N ILE A 25 -7.34 -3.79 14.20
CA ILE A 25 -8.08 -2.54 14.04
C ILE A 25 -7.76 -1.93 12.69
N GLY A 26 -8.76 -1.91 11.80
CA GLY A 26 -8.71 -1.46 10.41
C GLY A 26 -8.64 -2.61 9.39
N ALA A 27 -9.61 -2.69 8.48
CA ALA A 27 -9.68 -3.67 7.39
C ALA A 27 -9.13 -3.10 6.06
N GLY A 28 -8.07 -2.27 6.14
CA GLY A 28 -7.24 -1.90 5.00
C GLY A 28 -6.32 -3.05 4.59
N LEU A 29 -5.39 -2.80 3.66
CA LEU A 29 -4.47 -3.83 3.13
C LEU A 29 -3.69 -4.54 4.23
N ALA A 30 -3.10 -3.78 5.17
CA ALA A 30 -2.31 -4.36 6.26
C ALA A 30 -3.17 -5.23 7.20
N GLY A 31 -4.36 -4.74 7.59
CA GLY A 31 -5.24 -5.49 8.49
C GLY A 31 -5.81 -6.75 7.85
N CYS A 32 -6.11 -6.72 6.55
CA CYS A 32 -6.56 -7.91 5.82
C CYS A 32 -5.45 -8.97 5.74
N GLU A 33 -4.18 -8.56 5.51
CA GLU A 33 -3.04 -9.49 5.53
C GLU A 33 -2.86 -10.15 6.90
N VAL A 34 -2.82 -9.34 7.97
CA VAL A 34 -2.72 -9.85 9.35
C VAL A 34 -3.85 -10.82 9.65
N SER A 35 -5.09 -10.40 9.40
CA SER A 35 -6.29 -11.19 9.76
C SER A 35 -6.33 -12.51 9.01
N ASN A 36 -6.07 -12.46 7.68
CA ASN A 36 -6.02 -13.67 6.86
C ASN A 36 -4.91 -14.63 7.32
N PHE A 37 -3.70 -14.08 7.57
CA PHE A 37 -2.56 -14.88 8.00
C PHE A 37 -2.85 -15.57 9.34
N LEU A 38 -3.23 -14.82 10.38
CA LEU A 38 -3.51 -15.36 11.70
C LEU A 38 -4.66 -16.36 11.70
N ALA A 39 -5.75 -16.04 11.01
CA ALA A 39 -6.92 -16.90 10.93
C ALA A 39 -6.64 -18.22 10.20
N ASN A 40 -5.83 -18.21 9.14
CA ASN A 40 -5.37 -19.43 8.44
C ASN A 40 -4.46 -20.29 9.30
N HIS A 41 -3.83 -19.73 10.34
CA HIS A 41 -3.06 -20.45 11.34
C HIS A 41 -3.87 -20.82 12.59
N GLY A 42 -5.20 -20.65 12.55
CA GLY A 42 -6.11 -21.11 13.60
C GLY A 42 -6.29 -20.14 14.77
N ILE A 43 -5.74 -18.93 14.69
CA ILE A 43 -5.99 -17.86 15.67
C ILE A 43 -7.37 -17.25 15.41
N LYS A 44 -8.12 -17.00 16.48
CA LYS A 44 -9.36 -16.21 16.40
C LYS A 44 -9.02 -14.74 16.28
N VAL A 45 -9.60 -14.07 15.30
CA VAL A 45 -9.37 -12.66 15.01
C VAL A 45 -10.68 -11.89 15.15
N ASP A 46 -10.66 -10.82 15.92
CA ASP A 46 -11.67 -9.78 15.93
C ASP A 46 -11.20 -8.64 15.05
N LEU A 47 -11.78 -8.53 13.84
CA LEU A 47 -11.43 -7.51 12.86
C LEU A 47 -12.41 -6.34 12.97
N TYR A 48 -11.89 -5.17 13.31
CA TYR A 48 -12.68 -3.93 13.44
C TYR A 48 -12.51 -3.06 12.19
N GLU A 49 -13.62 -2.69 11.58
CA GLU A 49 -13.64 -1.75 10.44
C GLU A 49 -14.70 -0.68 10.70
N LYS A 50 -14.31 0.58 10.51
CA LYS A 50 -15.24 1.70 10.74
C LYS A 50 -16.35 1.83 9.70
N ARG A 51 -16.11 1.38 8.45
CA ARG A 51 -17.13 1.42 7.41
C ARG A 51 -18.11 0.24 7.53
N PRO A 52 -19.40 0.43 7.30
CA PRO A 52 -20.07 1.63 6.80
C PRO A 52 -20.47 2.65 7.89
N VAL A 53 -20.19 2.41 9.18
CA VAL A 53 -20.63 3.28 10.31
C VAL A 53 -20.02 4.67 10.20
N ALA A 54 -18.74 4.75 9.83
CA ALA A 54 -18.03 5.99 9.55
C ALA A 54 -17.13 5.81 8.32
N SER A 55 -17.02 6.83 7.48
CA SER A 55 -16.15 6.80 6.31
C SER A 55 -15.10 7.90 6.38
N SER A 56 -14.05 7.78 5.58
CA SER A 56 -13.10 8.87 5.35
C SER A 56 -13.37 9.51 3.99
N PRO A 57 -12.90 10.74 3.75
CA PRO A 57 -13.09 11.39 2.45
C PRO A 57 -12.47 10.64 1.26
N ALA A 58 -11.49 9.77 1.50
CA ALA A 58 -10.78 9.03 0.45
C ALA A 58 -11.44 7.68 0.09
N HIS A 59 -12.27 7.11 0.97
CA HIS A 59 -12.95 5.84 0.71
C HIS A 59 -14.29 6.08 0.00
N HIS A 60 -14.62 5.18 -0.94
CA HIS A 60 -15.82 5.27 -1.78
C HIS A 60 -16.71 4.03 -1.68
N THR A 61 -16.20 2.95 -1.06
CA THR A 61 -16.90 1.67 -0.91
C THR A 61 -16.79 1.16 0.52
N ASP A 62 -17.60 0.16 0.87
CA ASP A 62 -17.51 -0.58 2.14
C ASP A 62 -16.62 -1.83 2.01
N LEU A 63 -15.92 -1.99 0.88
CA LEU A 63 -15.06 -3.13 0.61
C LEU A 63 -13.73 -3.01 1.39
N PHE A 64 -13.23 -4.16 1.85
CA PHE A 64 -11.94 -4.23 2.53
C PHE A 64 -10.78 -4.12 1.56
N GLY A 65 -9.65 -3.60 2.03
CA GLY A 65 -8.46 -3.43 1.19
C GLY A 65 -8.63 -2.44 0.03
N GLU A 66 -9.53 -1.45 0.15
CA GLU A 66 -9.81 -0.48 -0.91
C GLU A 66 -8.56 0.33 -1.28
N LEU A 67 -8.31 0.45 -2.61
CA LEU A 67 -7.23 1.26 -3.17
C LEU A 67 -7.74 2.70 -3.42
N VAL A 68 -7.47 3.59 -2.49
CA VAL A 68 -8.06 4.94 -2.48
C VAL A 68 -7.43 5.94 -3.45
N CYS A 69 -6.12 5.80 -3.78
CA CYS A 69 -5.36 6.76 -4.58
C CYS A 69 -5.18 6.31 -6.03
N SER A 70 -4.60 5.14 -6.24
CA SER A 70 -4.21 4.60 -7.56
C SER A 70 -4.58 3.13 -7.65
N ASN A 71 -4.79 2.62 -8.88
CA ASN A 71 -4.96 1.19 -9.14
C ASN A 71 -3.63 0.47 -9.41
N SER A 72 -2.50 1.18 -9.33
CA SER A 72 -1.19 0.61 -9.58
C SER A 72 -0.53 0.09 -8.32
N LEU A 73 -0.03 -1.13 -8.39
CA LEU A 73 0.83 -1.76 -7.39
C LEU A 73 2.31 -1.66 -7.78
N LYS A 74 2.67 -0.65 -8.58
CA LYS A 74 4.04 -0.35 -9.07
C LYS A 74 4.63 -1.48 -9.94
N SER A 75 5.93 -1.38 -10.27
CA SER A 75 6.62 -2.33 -11.17
C SER A 75 6.54 -3.77 -10.70
N ARG A 76 6.38 -4.71 -11.65
CA ARG A 76 6.46 -6.17 -11.44
C ARG A 76 7.86 -6.75 -11.65
N LYS A 77 8.78 -5.97 -12.21
CA LYS A 77 10.14 -6.44 -12.52
C LYS A 77 10.94 -6.68 -11.24
N LEU A 78 11.66 -7.80 -11.18
CA LEU A 78 12.47 -8.18 -10.02
C LEU A 78 13.70 -7.28 -9.82
N ASP A 79 14.18 -6.64 -10.89
CA ASP A 79 15.25 -5.65 -10.84
C ASP A 79 14.80 -4.27 -10.30
N ASN A 80 13.53 -4.20 -9.86
CA ASN A 80 12.94 -3.09 -9.12
C ASN A 80 12.57 -3.55 -7.71
N ALA A 81 12.88 -2.75 -6.71
CA ALA A 81 12.67 -3.12 -5.30
C ALA A 81 11.18 -3.44 -4.98
N CYS A 82 10.23 -2.71 -5.58
CA CYS A 82 8.82 -2.98 -5.38
C CYS A 82 8.36 -4.29 -6.04
N GLY A 83 8.97 -4.67 -7.18
CA GLY A 83 8.74 -5.97 -7.81
C GLY A 83 9.31 -7.12 -6.97
N LEU A 84 10.52 -6.94 -6.44
CA LEU A 84 11.13 -7.91 -5.53
C LEU A 84 10.33 -8.03 -4.22
N LEU A 85 9.85 -6.92 -3.64
CA LEU A 85 8.99 -6.95 -2.46
C LEU A 85 7.72 -7.78 -2.70
N LYS A 86 7.07 -7.63 -3.87
CA LYS A 86 5.90 -8.45 -4.23
C LYS A 86 6.26 -9.94 -4.33
N LYS A 87 7.44 -10.27 -4.85
CA LYS A 87 7.91 -11.66 -4.88
C LYS A 87 8.18 -12.20 -3.49
N GLU A 88 8.78 -11.43 -2.59
CA GLU A 88 8.95 -11.78 -1.17
C GLU A 88 7.59 -12.05 -0.50
N MET A 89 6.59 -11.18 -0.75
CA MET A 89 5.23 -11.35 -0.22
C MET A 89 4.54 -12.60 -0.78
N GLU A 90 4.72 -12.90 -2.08
CA GLU A 90 4.20 -14.11 -2.69
C GLU A 90 4.74 -15.36 -2.00
N GLU A 91 6.04 -15.41 -1.77
CA GLU A 91 6.69 -16.50 -1.05
C GLU A 91 6.20 -16.64 0.41
N LEU A 92 5.81 -15.53 1.03
CA LEU A 92 5.25 -15.49 2.38
C LEU A 92 3.74 -15.77 2.44
N GLY A 93 3.06 -15.92 1.29
CA GLY A 93 1.63 -16.27 1.22
C GLY A 93 0.68 -15.09 1.38
N SER A 94 0.97 -13.95 0.75
CA SER A 94 0.19 -12.71 0.80
C SER A 94 -1.18 -12.83 0.12
N LEU A 95 -2.23 -12.42 0.80
CA LEU A 95 -3.58 -12.27 0.28
C LEU A 95 -3.67 -11.18 -0.79
N MET A 96 -2.94 -10.08 -0.62
CA MET A 96 -2.89 -8.99 -1.59
C MET A 96 -2.32 -9.47 -2.94
N ILE A 97 -1.28 -10.29 -2.91
CA ILE A 97 -0.70 -10.85 -4.15
C ILE A 97 -1.68 -11.84 -4.80
N GLU A 98 -2.38 -12.66 -4.02
CA GLU A 98 -3.44 -13.53 -4.53
C GLU A 98 -4.56 -12.71 -5.20
N ALA A 99 -5.04 -11.65 -4.54
CA ALA A 99 -6.05 -10.74 -5.08
C ALA A 99 -5.59 -10.03 -6.36
N SER A 100 -4.32 -9.62 -6.42
CA SER A 100 -3.78 -8.93 -7.59
C SER A 100 -3.77 -9.80 -8.85
N LYS A 101 -3.57 -11.12 -8.71
CA LYS A 101 -3.58 -12.07 -9.85
C LYS A 101 -4.96 -12.22 -10.50
N VAL A 102 -6.04 -12.14 -9.71
CA VAL A 102 -7.42 -12.28 -10.23
C VAL A 102 -8.00 -10.96 -10.74
N SER A 103 -7.43 -9.85 -10.33
CA SER A 103 -7.90 -8.50 -10.69
C SER A 103 -6.95 -7.74 -11.64
N GLU A 104 -5.93 -8.42 -12.16
CA GLU A 104 -4.91 -7.79 -12.99
C GLU A 104 -5.51 -7.17 -14.26
N VAL A 105 -5.26 -5.88 -14.45
CA VAL A 105 -5.42 -5.16 -15.70
C VAL A 105 -4.10 -5.30 -16.47
N LYS A 106 -4.07 -6.20 -17.46
CA LYS A 106 -2.85 -6.51 -18.22
C LYS A 106 -2.35 -5.33 -19.01
N GLY A 107 -1.04 -5.13 -19.03
CA GLY A 107 -0.31 -4.17 -19.87
C GLY A 107 0.83 -3.48 -19.15
N GLY A 108 1.94 -3.31 -19.86
CA GLY A 108 3.17 -2.67 -19.40
C GLY A 108 3.86 -3.36 -18.21
N ASP A 109 4.89 -2.69 -17.71
CA ASP A 109 5.73 -3.17 -16.61
C ASP A 109 5.10 -3.02 -15.21
N SER A 110 4.02 -2.27 -15.12
CA SER A 110 3.33 -2.00 -13.87
C SER A 110 2.27 -3.06 -13.60
N LEU A 111 2.19 -3.54 -12.37
CA LEU A 111 1.06 -4.37 -11.94
C LEU A 111 -0.11 -3.42 -11.62
N ASN A 112 -1.07 -3.35 -12.53
CA ASN A 112 -2.30 -2.60 -12.32
C ASN A 112 -3.46 -3.55 -12.05
N VAL A 113 -4.42 -3.14 -11.25
CA VAL A 113 -5.57 -3.97 -10.89
C VAL A 113 -6.88 -3.21 -11.07
N ASP A 114 -7.94 -3.94 -11.38
CA ASP A 114 -9.29 -3.44 -11.21
C ASP A 114 -9.59 -3.33 -9.72
N ARG A 115 -9.88 -2.11 -9.26
CA ARG A 115 -10.03 -1.81 -7.82
C ARG A 115 -11.20 -2.53 -7.19
N GLU A 116 -12.30 -2.64 -7.91
CA GLU A 116 -13.52 -3.27 -7.39
C GLU A 116 -13.36 -4.78 -7.31
N VAL A 117 -12.83 -5.42 -8.36
CA VAL A 117 -12.54 -6.85 -8.37
C VAL A 117 -11.53 -7.21 -7.29
N PHE A 118 -10.47 -6.40 -7.15
CA PHE A 118 -9.42 -6.57 -6.13
C PHE A 118 -9.99 -6.53 -4.71
N SER A 119 -10.72 -5.47 -4.37
CA SER A 119 -11.28 -5.28 -3.04
C SER A 119 -12.41 -6.25 -2.73
N THR A 120 -13.22 -6.63 -3.74
CA THR A 120 -14.25 -7.66 -3.62
C THR A 120 -13.63 -9.02 -3.29
N TYR A 121 -12.53 -9.39 -3.95
CA TYR A 121 -11.84 -10.65 -3.67
C TYR A 121 -11.32 -10.69 -2.22
N ILE A 122 -10.63 -9.64 -1.77
CA ILE A 122 -10.13 -9.54 -0.38
C ILE A 122 -11.30 -9.63 0.61
N THR A 123 -12.36 -8.85 0.38
CA THR A 123 -13.55 -8.82 1.25
C THR A 123 -14.18 -10.20 1.37
N LYS A 124 -14.31 -10.91 0.25
CA LYS A 124 -14.85 -12.27 0.22
C LYS A 124 -13.99 -13.23 1.05
N LYS A 125 -12.68 -13.24 0.83
CA LYS A 125 -11.73 -14.10 1.58
C LYS A 125 -11.78 -13.89 3.08
N ILE A 126 -11.85 -12.63 3.51
CA ILE A 126 -11.95 -12.27 4.94
C ILE A 126 -13.30 -12.72 5.53
N LYS A 127 -14.42 -12.44 4.83
CA LYS A 127 -15.78 -12.81 5.31
C LYS A 127 -16.03 -14.31 5.35
N GLU A 128 -15.43 -15.08 4.45
CA GLU A 128 -15.57 -16.54 4.40
C GLU A 128 -14.71 -17.27 5.46
N ASN A 129 -13.76 -16.60 6.09
CA ASN A 129 -12.89 -17.24 7.08
C ASN A 129 -13.57 -17.32 8.45
N LYS A 130 -13.89 -18.56 8.88
CA LYS A 130 -14.60 -18.86 10.14
C LYS A 130 -13.83 -18.46 11.41
N ASN A 131 -12.57 -18.11 11.30
CA ASN A 131 -11.73 -17.66 12.41
C ASN A 131 -11.69 -16.13 12.50
N ILE A 132 -12.35 -15.39 11.59
CA ILE A 132 -12.45 -13.94 11.62
C ILE A 132 -13.87 -13.55 12.00
N GLU A 133 -14.02 -12.76 13.06
CA GLU A 133 -15.25 -12.09 13.45
C GLU A 133 -15.11 -10.61 13.08
N ILE A 134 -16.07 -10.06 12.34
CA ILE A 134 -16.02 -8.69 11.83
C ILE A 134 -16.91 -7.81 12.69
N HIS A 135 -16.34 -6.71 13.18
CA HIS A 135 -17.03 -5.69 13.95
C HIS A 135 -17.00 -4.36 13.18
N TYR A 136 -18.18 -3.85 12.84
CA TYR A 136 -18.31 -2.54 12.20
C TYR A 136 -18.39 -1.44 13.27
N GLU A 137 -17.22 -0.90 13.60
CA GLU A 137 -17.06 0.07 14.70
C GLU A 137 -15.90 1.02 14.41
N ASP A 138 -16.07 2.32 14.64
CA ASP A 138 -14.95 3.28 14.72
C ASP A 138 -14.32 3.19 16.11
N VAL A 139 -13.28 2.38 16.21
CA VAL A 139 -12.59 2.08 17.47
C VAL A 139 -11.84 3.30 17.98
N ASN A 140 -12.12 3.70 19.21
CA ASN A 140 -11.53 4.88 19.86
C ASN A 140 -10.51 4.55 20.95
N ASP A 141 -10.46 3.29 21.40
CA ASP A 141 -9.53 2.80 22.44
C ASP A 141 -9.10 1.36 22.12
N PHE A 142 -8.01 0.90 22.71
CA PHE A 142 -7.55 -0.47 22.58
C PHE A 142 -8.53 -1.46 23.23
N LYS A 143 -8.62 -2.62 22.64
CA LYS A 143 -9.42 -3.74 23.18
C LYS A 143 -8.58 -4.54 24.16
N GLU A 144 -9.21 -5.36 24.99
CA GLU A 144 -8.51 -6.26 25.91
C GLU A 144 -7.70 -7.31 25.13
N GLY A 145 -6.46 -7.58 25.54
CA GLY A 145 -5.55 -8.53 24.90
C GLY A 145 -4.69 -7.92 23.81
N ILE A 146 -4.30 -8.73 22.82
CA ILE A 146 -3.38 -8.31 21.76
C ILE A 146 -4.11 -7.41 20.77
N ASN A 147 -3.54 -6.23 20.49
CA ASN A 147 -4.05 -5.27 19.51
C ASN A 147 -3.03 -5.08 18.36
N ILE A 148 -3.49 -5.17 17.14
CA ILE A 148 -2.71 -4.86 15.93
C ILE A 148 -3.37 -3.69 15.22
N ILE A 149 -2.73 -2.52 15.25
CA ILE A 149 -3.25 -1.28 14.70
C ILE A 149 -2.89 -1.22 13.22
N CYS A 150 -3.89 -1.33 12.36
CA CYS A 150 -3.79 -1.35 10.89
C CYS A 150 -4.67 -0.29 10.23
N THR A 151 -4.99 0.79 10.95
CA THR A 151 -5.95 1.82 10.54
C THR A 151 -5.45 2.73 9.43
N GLY A 152 -4.19 2.57 9.05
CA GLY A 152 -3.58 3.31 7.93
C GLY A 152 -3.43 4.81 8.20
N PRO A 153 -3.28 5.61 7.14
CA PRO A 153 -2.94 7.02 7.25
C PRO A 153 -4.13 7.91 7.67
N LEU A 154 -5.37 7.39 7.48
CA LEU A 154 -6.63 8.12 7.75
C LEU A 154 -7.30 7.64 9.05
N THR A 155 -6.48 7.31 10.04
CA THR A 155 -6.92 6.93 11.38
C THR A 155 -7.76 8.05 12.01
N SER A 156 -8.86 7.71 12.68
CA SER A 156 -9.72 8.66 13.35
C SER A 156 -8.99 9.39 14.47
N LYS A 157 -9.37 10.67 14.70
CA LYS A 157 -8.69 11.50 15.69
C LYS A 157 -8.72 10.89 17.11
N PRO A 158 -9.85 10.34 17.62
CA PRO A 158 -9.86 9.75 18.95
C PRO A 158 -8.85 8.61 19.12
N LEU A 159 -8.73 7.73 18.11
CA LEU A 159 -7.74 6.65 18.16
C LEU A 159 -6.30 7.18 18.02
N LEU A 160 -6.06 8.21 17.20
CA LEU A 160 -4.75 8.86 17.13
C LEU A 160 -4.34 9.48 18.48
N ASP A 161 -5.27 10.17 19.16
CA ASP A 161 -5.03 10.75 20.48
C ASP A 161 -4.69 9.65 21.50
N LYS A 162 -5.40 8.51 21.46
CA LYS A 162 -5.11 7.34 22.31
C LYS A 162 -3.75 6.71 22.01
N ILE A 163 -3.39 6.56 20.74
CA ILE A 163 -2.07 6.08 20.33
C ILE A 163 -1.00 7.05 20.86
N GLN A 164 -1.16 8.36 20.63
CA GLN A 164 -0.23 9.40 21.08
C GLN A 164 0.01 9.33 22.59
N GLU A 165 -1.07 9.23 23.39
CA GLU A 165 -0.98 9.05 24.84
C GLU A 165 -0.17 7.79 25.20
N THR A 166 -0.46 6.67 24.54
CA THR A 166 0.13 5.36 24.87
C THR A 166 1.61 5.29 24.53
N VAL A 167 2.01 5.88 23.39
CA VAL A 167 3.43 5.87 22.94
C VAL A 167 4.22 7.04 23.52
N ASN A 168 3.57 8.01 24.14
CA ASN A 168 4.14 9.24 24.69
C ASN A 168 5.01 10.01 23.66
N ASP A 169 4.51 10.09 22.43
CA ASP A 169 5.14 10.85 21.34
C ASP A 169 4.06 11.41 20.41
N LYS A 170 4.35 12.52 19.71
CA LYS A 170 3.42 13.18 18.82
C LYS A 170 3.15 12.34 17.55
N ILE A 171 1.97 12.54 16.98
CA ILE A 171 1.62 12.03 15.65
C ILE A 171 2.11 13.03 14.61
N TYR A 172 2.78 12.50 13.59
CA TYR A 172 3.29 13.26 12.44
C TYR A 172 2.31 13.14 11.27
N GLY A 173 2.49 13.97 10.26
CA GLY A 173 1.67 13.91 9.06
C GLY A 173 2.34 14.56 7.85
N PHE A 174 1.88 14.13 6.68
CA PHE A 174 2.18 14.76 5.39
C PHE A 174 0.92 14.77 4.53
N PHE A 175 0.90 15.60 3.51
CA PHE A 175 -0.21 15.66 2.57
C PHE A 175 0.09 14.80 1.35
N ASP A 176 -0.91 14.01 0.95
CA ASP A 176 -0.94 13.18 -0.24
C ASP A 176 -2.21 13.47 -1.04
N ALA A 177 -2.14 13.31 -2.35
CA ALA A 177 -3.25 13.58 -3.24
C ALA A 177 -3.52 12.42 -4.18
N SER A 178 -4.79 12.22 -4.54
CA SER A 178 -5.19 11.32 -5.62
C SER A 178 -5.29 12.08 -6.96
N ALA A 179 -5.16 11.32 -8.06
CA ALA A 179 -5.39 11.82 -9.41
C ALA A 179 -6.83 11.57 -9.86
N PRO A 180 -7.39 12.39 -10.77
CA PRO A 180 -8.73 12.21 -11.29
C PRO A 180 -8.85 10.98 -12.20
N ILE A 181 -10.10 10.49 -12.32
CA ILE A 181 -10.49 9.41 -13.22
C ILE A 181 -11.56 9.95 -14.18
N VAL A 182 -11.39 9.66 -15.47
CA VAL A 182 -12.27 10.10 -16.55
C VAL A 182 -12.93 8.92 -17.26
N ASP A 183 -14.13 9.17 -17.80
CA ASP A 183 -14.90 8.22 -18.62
C ASP A 183 -14.34 8.24 -20.05
N LYS A 184 -13.86 7.07 -20.54
CA LYS A 184 -13.27 6.91 -21.87
C LYS A 184 -14.19 7.38 -22.99
N SER A 185 -15.50 7.16 -22.87
CA SER A 185 -16.46 7.50 -23.92
C SER A 185 -16.55 9.00 -24.19
N THR A 186 -15.98 9.82 -23.31
CA THR A 186 -15.99 11.29 -23.40
C THR A 186 -14.64 11.88 -23.78
N ILE A 187 -13.64 11.04 -24.05
CA ILE A 187 -12.29 11.46 -24.45
C ILE A 187 -12.26 11.55 -25.98
N ASP A 188 -11.74 12.66 -26.52
CA ASP A 188 -11.44 12.76 -27.93
C ASP A 188 -10.11 12.04 -28.24
N LEU A 189 -10.22 10.93 -28.97
CA LEU A 189 -9.10 10.06 -29.30
C LEU A 189 -8.50 10.34 -30.68
N SER A 190 -8.93 11.38 -31.39
CA SER A 190 -8.53 11.68 -32.78
C SER A 190 -7.01 11.83 -32.97
N ASN A 191 -6.31 12.38 -31.96
CA ASN A 191 -4.86 12.57 -31.94
C ASN A 191 -4.16 11.69 -30.88
N ALA A 192 -4.89 10.80 -30.24
CA ALA A 192 -4.36 9.94 -29.19
C ALA A 192 -3.53 8.77 -29.76
N LYS A 193 -2.56 8.30 -28.99
CA LYS A 193 -1.83 7.06 -29.29
C LYS A 193 -1.99 6.07 -28.14
N TYR A 194 -2.26 4.82 -28.47
CA TYR A 194 -2.28 3.72 -27.51
C TYR A 194 -0.87 3.18 -27.27
N GLY A 195 -0.65 2.57 -26.14
CA GLY A 195 0.57 1.83 -25.80
C GLY A 195 1.38 2.40 -24.64
N SER A 196 2.26 1.57 -24.13
CA SER A 196 3.18 1.90 -23.04
C SER A 196 4.35 2.74 -23.52
N ARG A 197 4.96 3.49 -22.63
CA ARG A 197 6.18 4.26 -22.93
C ARG A 197 7.34 3.32 -23.18
N TYR A 198 8.10 3.54 -24.24
CA TYR A 198 9.26 2.73 -24.69
C TYR A 198 8.93 1.32 -25.19
N GLU A 199 7.67 0.97 -25.34
CA GLU A 199 7.23 -0.30 -25.88
C GLU A 199 6.46 -0.06 -27.19
N ASN A 200 6.66 -0.95 -28.18
CA ASN A 200 5.93 -0.90 -29.44
C ASN A 200 4.66 -1.75 -29.36
N ASP A 201 3.96 -1.68 -28.22
CA ASP A 201 2.66 -2.30 -28.05
C ASP A 201 1.54 -1.27 -28.35
N ASN A 202 0.49 -1.72 -29.01
CA ASN A 202 -0.73 -0.95 -29.21
C ASN A 202 -1.78 -1.36 -28.15
N ASP A 203 -1.32 -1.73 -26.95
CA ASP A 203 -2.17 -2.15 -25.86
C ASP A 203 -3.04 -0.99 -25.37
N ASP A 204 -4.29 -1.24 -25.06
CA ASP A 204 -5.27 -0.23 -24.61
C ASP A 204 -5.10 0.19 -23.12
N VAL A 205 -4.05 -0.30 -22.47
CA VAL A 205 -3.75 0.03 -21.07
C VAL A 205 -3.40 1.49 -20.89
N TYR A 206 -2.74 2.08 -21.88
CA TYR A 206 -2.40 3.49 -21.87
C TYR A 206 -2.95 4.21 -23.11
N ILE A 207 -3.47 5.40 -22.87
CA ILE A 207 -3.82 6.39 -23.90
C ILE A 207 -2.91 7.59 -23.70
N ASN A 208 -2.23 8.01 -24.76
CA ASN A 208 -1.27 9.10 -24.72
C ASN A 208 -1.81 10.28 -25.53
N LEU A 209 -1.98 11.42 -24.87
CA LEU A 209 -2.55 12.64 -25.45
C LEU A 209 -1.43 13.65 -25.67
N PRO A 210 -1.08 13.95 -26.95
CA PRO A 210 0.02 14.85 -27.28
C PRO A 210 -0.40 16.32 -27.16
N PHE A 211 0.51 17.15 -26.70
CA PHE A 211 0.39 18.62 -26.71
C PHE A 211 1.28 19.22 -27.80
N THR A 212 0.77 20.24 -28.48
CA THR A 212 1.61 21.24 -29.13
C THR A 212 2.20 22.19 -28.08
N LYS A 213 3.20 23.00 -28.48
CA LYS A 213 3.78 23.99 -27.57
C LYS A 213 2.74 25.00 -27.06
N ASP A 214 1.92 25.54 -27.96
CA ASP A 214 0.91 26.56 -27.61
C ASP A 214 -0.17 25.99 -26.67
N GLN A 215 -0.58 24.73 -26.86
CA GLN A 215 -1.52 24.06 -25.97
C GLN A 215 -0.90 23.85 -24.59
N PHE A 216 0.37 23.45 -24.53
CA PHE A 216 1.07 23.26 -23.25
C PHE A 216 1.27 24.60 -22.52
N ASP A 217 1.67 25.66 -23.24
CA ASP A 217 1.85 26.99 -22.64
C ASP A 217 0.55 27.48 -21.99
N LYS A 218 -0.59 27.33 -22.69
CA LYS A 218 -1.90 27.68 -22.16
C LYS A 218 -2.29 26.82 -20.97
N PHE A 219 -2.13 25.51 -21.05
CA PHE A 219 -2.38 24.58 -19.91
C PHE A 219 -1.54 24.96 -18.71
N TYR A 220 -0.25 25.21 -18.88
CA TYR A 220 0.67 25.59 -17.81
C TYR A 220 0.23 26.89 -17.12
N GLU A 221 -0.12 27.94 -17.90
CA GLU A 221 -0.59 29.21 -17.35
C GLU A 221 -1.87 29.03 -16.53
N GLU A 222 -2.84 28.26 -17.04
CA GLU A 222 -4.09 28.00 -16.34
C GLU A 222 -3.86 27.16 -15.06
N LEU A 223 -2.92 26.22 -15.09
CA LEU A 223 -2.60 25.35 -13.95
C LEU A 223 -1.94 26.14 -12.80
N ILE A 224 -0.97 27.00 -13.08
CA ILE A 224 -0.27 27.74 -12.02
C ILE A 224 -1.15 28.81 -11.37
N ASN A 225 -2.16 29.33 -12.09
CA ASN A 225 -3.11 30.34 -11.59
C ASN A 225 -4.39 29.73 -11.00
N ALA A 226 -4.51 28.40 -11.01
CA ALA A 226 -5.71 27.69 -10.57
C ALA A 226 -5.93 27.79 -9.06
N LYS A 227 -7.20 27.85 -8.65
CA LYS A 227 -7.61 27.89 -7.24
C LYS A 227 -7.45 26.53 -6.59
N ARG A 228 -6.69 26.50 -5.49
CA ARG A 228 -6.49 25.30 -4.65
C ARG A 228 -7.56 25.21 -3.58
N ALA A 229 -7.88 23.97 -3.16
CA ALA A 229 -8.70 23.73 -2.00
C ALA A 229 -7.95 24.19 -0.72
N PRO A 230 -8.66 24.77 0.28
CA PRO A 230 -8.02 25.19 1.51
C PRO A 230 -7.45 23.99 2.28
N LEU A 231 -6.22 24.11 2.77
CA LEU A 231 -5.60 23.19 3.69
C LEU A 231 -5.69 23.75 5.10
N HIS A 232 -6.08 22.92 6.05
CA HIS A 232 -6.37 23.34 7.43
C HIS A 232 -5.15 23.32 8.37
N ASP A 233 -3.94 22.96 7.89
CA ASP A 233 -2.71 22.91 8.68
C ASP A 233 -1.69 23.97 8.20
N PHE A 234 -1.00 24.59 9.16
CA PHE A 234 0.01 25.64 8.90
C PHE A 234 1.32 25.10 8.32
N ASP A 235 1.63 23.82 8.50
CA ASP A 235 2.85 23.15 7.98
C ASP A 235 2.46 22.14 6.89
N VAL A 236 2.44 22.61 5.63
CA VAL A 236 2.14 21.75 4.48
C VAL A 236 3.40 21.00 4.06
N ASN A 237 3.60 19.80 4.60
CA ASN A 237 4.62 18.87 4.12
C ASN A 237 4.00 17.91 3.09
N TYR A 238 4.49 17.94 1.85
CA TYR A 238 4.14 16.99 0.81
C TYR A 238 5.10 15.80 0.79
N PHE A 239 4.59 14.64 0.46
CA PHE A 239 5.45 13.51 0.12
C PHE A 239 6.00 13.67 -1.30
N GLU A 240 7.32 13.70 -1.46
CA GLU A 240 7.97 13.97 -2.76
C GLU A 240 7.57 12.97 -3.87
N GLY A 241 7.20 11.75 -3.52
CA GLY A 241 6.74 10.73 -4.47
C GLY A 241 5.31 10.92 -4.99
N CYS A 242 4.51 11.82 -4.39
CA CYS A 242 3.09 12.08 -4.73
C CYS A 242 2.77 13.56 -4.73
N LEU A 243 3.67 14.40 -5.26
CA LEU A 243 3.47 15.84 -5.34
C LEU A 243 2.26 16.18 -6.22
N PRO A 244 1.40 17.12 -5.78
CA PRO A 244 0.36 17.68 -6.63
C PRO A 244 0.94 18.32 -7.89
N ILE A 245 0.25 18.15 -9.03
CA ILE A 245 0.74 18.64 -10.33
C ILE A 245 0.94 20.16 -10.35
N GLU A 246 0.09 20.92 -9.68
CA GLU A 246 0.22 22.36 -9.52
C GLU A 246 1.42 22.77 -8.64
N VAL A 247 1.85 21.89 -7.73
CA VAL A 247 3.09 22.07 -6.95
C VAL A 247 4.31 21.77 -7.80
N ILE A 248 4.26 20.71 -8.62
CA ILE A 248 5.31 20.40 -9.59
C ILE A 248 5.46 21.58 -10.58
N ALA A 249 4.34 22.09 -11.11
CA ALA A 249 4.34 23.23 -12.02
C ALA A 249 4.95 24.49 -11.40
N SER A 250 4.66 24.77 -10.12
CA SER A 250 5.20 25.95 -9.42
C SER A 250 6.73 25.90 -9.20
N ARG A 251 7.35 24.72 -9.29
CA ARG A 251 8.82 24.54 -9.25
C ARG A 251 9.51 24.94 -10.55
N GLY A 252 8.74 25.17 -11.60
CA GLY A 252 9.21 25.70 -12.89
C GLY A 252 8.59 25.01 -14.09
N TYR A 253 8.51 25.76 -15.18
CA TYR A 253 7.88 25.36 -16.44
C TYR A 253 8.39 24.00 -16.99
N LYS A 254 9.72 23.78 -16.95
CA LYS A 254 10.34 22.55 -17.46
C LYS A 254 10.14 21.33 -16.55
N THR A 255 9.71 21.54 -15.30
CA THR A 255 9.57 20.43 -14.34
C THR A 255 8.50 19.44 -14.78
N LEU A 256 7.40 19.93 -15.40
CA LEU A 256 6.36 19.06 -15.96
C LEU A 256 6.89 18.22 -17.13
N LEU A 257 7.75 18.81 -18.00
CA LEU A 257 8.33 18.15 -19.18
C LEU A 257 9.39 17.09 -18.83
N HIS A 258 9.97 17.16 -17.65
CA HIS A 258 10.89 16.14 -17.12
C HIS A 258 10.19 15.16 -16.15
N GLY A 259 8.92 15.43 -15.84
CA GLY A 259 8.08 14.69 -14.91
C GLY A 259 6.86 14.05 -15.59
N PRO A 260 5.64 14.38 -15.12
CA PRO A 260 4.41 13.70 -15.55
C PRO A 260 4.07 13.89 -17.04
N LEU A 261 4.47 15.01 -17.65
CA LEU A 261 4.17 15.34 -19.05
C LEU A 261 5.37 15.16 -20.01
N LYS A 262 6.35 14.32 -19.62
CA LYS A 262 7.54 14.04 -20.44
C LYS A 262 7.13 13.53 -21.84
N PRO A 263 7.65 14.12 -22.96
CA PRO A 263 7.26 13.72 -24.32
C PRO A 263 7.96 12.47 -24.83
N VAL A 264 9.09 12.08 -24.24
CA VAL A 264 9.99 11.04 -24.75
C VAL A 264 9.43 9.63 -24.51
N GLY A 265 9.71 8.71 -25.44
CA GLY A 265 9.38 7.29 -25.35
C GLY A 265 8.08 6.90 -26.04
N PHE A 266 7.58 7.75 -26.94
CA PHE A 266 6.42 7.50 -27.78
C PHE A 266 6.79 7.68 -29.25
N ASP A 267 6.13 6.91 -30.11
CA ASP A 267 6.33 6.96 -31.57
C ASP A 267 5.14 7.70 -32.22
N PHE A 268 5.12 9.05 -32.09
CA PHE A 268 4.18 9.92 -32.79
C PHE A 268 4.75 10.32 -34.17
N GLU A 269 3.88 10.51 -35.17
CA GLU A 269 4.30 11.00 -36.49
C GLU A 269 4.97 12.36 -36.43
N THR A 270 4.50 13.23 -35.54
CA THR A 270 5.12 14.53 -35.21
C THR A 270 5.49 14.52 -33.75
N GLU A 271 6.73 14.90 -33.43
CA GLU A 271 7.23 14.91 -32.07
C GLU A 271 6.39 15.87 -31.20
N PRO A 272 5.71 15.39 -30.16
CA PRO A 272 4.89 16.22 -29.29
C PRO A 272 5.76 17.07 -28.36
N TYR A 273 5.27 18.25 -27.99
CA TYR A 273 5.96 19.09 -27.01
C TYR A 273 5.84 18.52 -25.59
N ALA A 274 4.69 17.96 -25.26
CA ALA A 274 4.41 17.26 -24.00
C ALA A 274 3.42 16.12 -24.27
N VAL A 275 3.32 15.14 -23.36
CA VAL A 275 2.35 14.06 -23.45
C VAL A 275 1.69 13.83 -22.10
N CYS A 276 0.34 13.95 -22.07
CA CYS A 276 -0.46 13.48 -20.96
C CYS A 276 -0.78 11.99 -21.15
N GLN A 277 -0.46 11.18 -20.16
CA GLN A 277 -0.73 9.75 -20.19
C GLN A 277 -1.96 9.42 -19.34
N LEU A 278 -2.90 8.69 -19.91
CA LEU A 278 -4.04 8.12 -19.21
C LEU A 278 -3.80 6.62 -19.04
N ARG A 279 -4.11 6.07 -17.86
CA ARG A 279 -3.97 4.65 -17.57
C ARG A 279 -5.31 4.02 -17.26
N LYS A 280 -5.58 2.88 -17.88
CA LYS A 280 -6.77 2.07 -17.65
C LYS A 280 -6.96 1.76 -16.15
N ASP A 281 -8.14 2.03 -15.61
CA ASP A 281 -8.44 1.91 -14.17
C ASP A 281 -9.38 0.74 -13.85
N ASP A 282 -10.02 0.16 -14.86
CA ASP A 282 -10.93 -1.00 -14.75
C ASP A 282 -10.63 -2.08 -15.80
N LEU A 283 -11.11 -3.30 -15.60
CA LEU A 283 -10.92 -4.43 -16.53
C LEU A 283 -11.59 -4.21 -17.89
N ILE A 284 -12.74 -3.52 -17.90
CA ILE A 284 -13.55 -3.31 -19.11
C ILE A 284 -12.91 -2.24 -19.99
N GLY A 285 -12.19 -1.28 -19.40
CA GLY A 285 -11.54 -0.17 -20.10
C GLY A 285 -12.48 1.01 -20.36
N ASN A 286 -13.42 1.25 -19.47
CA ASN A 286 -14.31 2.40 -19.50
C ASN A 286 -13.75 3.60 -18.71
N LEU A 287 -12.87 3.33 -17.75
CA LEU A 287 -12.33 4.31 -16.82
C LEU A 287 -10.82 4.46 -17.00
N TYR A 288 -10.36 5.72 -17.04
CA TYR A 288 -8.93 6.04 -17.15
C TYR A 288 -8.49 7.06 -16.10
N ASN A 289 -7.41 6.73 -15.41
CA ASN A 289 -6.74 7.60 -14.45
C ASN A 289 -5.77 8.53 -15.19
N ILE A 290 -5.76 9.82 -14.86
CA ILE A 290 -4.80 10.78 -15.42
C ILE A 290 -3.48 10.63 -14.65
N VAL A 291 -2.47 10.04 -15.30
CA VAL A 291 -1.22 9.66 -14.65
C VAL A 291 -0.39 10.88 -14.25
N GLY A 292 0.01 10.95 -12.97
CA GLY A 292 0.83 12.05 -12.46
C GLY A 292 0.06 13.34 -12.16
N PHE A 293 -1.28 13.29 -12.20
CA PHE A 293 -2.15 14.44 -11.95
C PHE A 293 -2.78 14.42 -10.54
N GLN A 294 -2.03 13.96 -9.55
CA GLN A 294 -2.40 14.20 -8.16
C GLN A 294 -2.60 15.71 -7.97
N THR A 295 -3.65 16.11 -7.27
CA THR A 295 -3.99 17.54 -7.22
C THR A 295 -4.75 17.97 -5.97
N ASN A 296 -4.50 19.21 -5.52
CA ASN A 296 -5.27 19.92 -4.51
C ASN A 296 -6.14 21.04 -5.13
N LEU A 297 -6.34 21.04 -6.42
CA LEU A 297 -7.26 21.98 -7.06
C LEU A 297 -8.69 21.72 -6.59
N THR A 298 -9.50 22.79 -6.48
CA THR A 298 -10.94 22.60 -6.26
C THR A 298 -11.58 21.81 -7.41
N TYR A 299 -12.68 21.10 -7.19
CA TYR A 299 -13.33 20.29 -8.23
C TYR A 299 -13.70 21.09 -9.48
N GLN A 300 -14.10 22.35 -9.31
CA GLN A 300 -14.39 23.25 -10.43
C GLN A 300 -13.13 23.55 -11.23
N GLU A 301 -12.01 23.82 -10.56
CA GLU A 301 -10.73 24.05 -11.21
C GLU A 301 -10.17 22.81 -11.87
N GLN A 302 -10.31 21.64 -11.28
CA GLN A 302 -9.92 20.40 -11.93
C GLN A 302 -10.64 20.22 -13.27
N LYS A 303 -11.96 20.43 -13.29
CA LYS A 303 -12.75 20.37 -14.53
C LYS A 303 -12.30 21.43 -15.53
N ARG A 304 -12.08 22.67 -15.10
CA ARG A 304 -11.70 23.81 -15.95
C ARG A 304 -10.27 23.65 -16.50
N VAL A 305 -9.29 23.40 -15.63
CA VAL A 305 -7.88 23.36 -16.01
C VAL A 305 -7.56 22.12 -16.84
N PHE A 306 -8.09 20.96 -16.44
CA PHE A 306 -7.79 19.73 -17.16
C PHE A 306 -8.54 19.60 -18.49
N SER A 307 -9.54 20.46 -18.78
CA SER A 307 -10.12 20.61 -20.12
C SER A 307 -9.18 21.30 -21.12
N PHE A 308 -8.07 21.89 -20.69
CA PHE A 308 -7.02 22.38 -21.59
C PHE A 308 -6.05 21.26 -22.05
N ILE A 309 -6.19 20.06 -21.51
CA ILE A 309 -5.44 18.89 -21.98
C ILE A 309 -6.08 18.42 -23.28
N PRO A 310 -5.31 18.33 -24.40
CA PRO A 310 -5.84 17.87 -25.68
C PRO A 310 -6.55 16.50 -25.55
N GLY A 311 -7.79 16.43 -26.03
CA GLY A 311 -8.63 15.23 -25.91
C GLY A 311 -9.47 15.16 -24.64
N LEU A 312 -9.26 16.05 -23.65
CA LEU A 312 -10.06 16.10 -22.41
C LEU A 312 -10.99 17.31 -22.33
N GLU A 313 -11.18 18.04 -23.42
CA GLU A 313 -12.00 19.28 -23.46
C GLU A 313 -13.43 19.04 -22.95
N ASN A 314 -14.00 17.88 -23.25
CA ASN A 314 -15.35 17.47 -22.86
C ASN A 314 -15.37 16.27 -21.92
N ALA A 315 -14.21 15.92 -21.31
CA ALA A 315 -14.09 14.74 -20.48
C ALA A 315 -15.01 14.80 -19.26
N LYS A 316 -15.71 13.69 -19.02
CA LYS A 316 -16.52 13.50 -17.82
C LYS A 316 -15.64 12.91 -16.70
N PHE A 317 -15.47 13.67 -15.64
CA PHE A 317 -14.75 13.19 -14.44
C PHE A 317 -15.69 12.29 -13.63
N VAL A 318 -15.31 11.02 -13.49
CA VAL A 318 -16.01 10.03 -12.66
C VAL A 318 -15.55 10.17 -11.22
N ARG A 319 -14.28 10.50 -11.03
CA ARG A 319 -13.68 10.80 -9.72
C ARG A 319 -12.77 12.03 -9.87
N TYR A 320 -12.88 12.94 -8.92
CA TYR A 320 -11.95 14.06 -8.79
C TYR A 320 -10.75 13.69 -7.92
N GLY A 321 -9.63 14.35 -8.16
CA GLY A 321 -8.49 14.32 -7.26
C GLY A 321 -8.85 14.93 -5.90
N LEU A 322 -8.33 14.35 -4.84
CA LEU A 322 -8.57 14.79 -3.47
C LEU A 322 -7.28 14.74 -2.68
N MET A 323 -7.00 15.81 -1.95
CA MET A 323 -5.90 15.84 -1.00
C MET A 323 -6.39 15.42 0.39
N HIS A 324 -5.56 14.63 1.07
CA HIS A 324 -5.79 14.21 2.45
C HIS A 324 -4.47 14.22 3.22
N ARG A 325 -4.59 14.36 4.55
CA ARG A 325 -3.44 14.27 5.45
C ARG A 325 -3.23 12.84 5.88
N ASN A 326 -2.05 12.32 5.59
CA ASN A 326 -1.60 11.01 6.04
C ASN A 326 -0.92 11.12 7.39
N SER A 327 -1.41 10.37 8.38
CA SER A 327 -0.83 10.33 9.72
C SER A 327 0.14 9.16 9.87
N TYR A 328 1.24 9.38 10.60
CA TYR A 328 2.20 8.33 10.97
C TYR A 328 2.86 8.61 12.33
N ILE A 329 3.39 7.55 12.95
CA ILE A 329 4.15 7.61 14.21
C ILE A 329 5.65 7.75 13.93
N TYR A 330 6.40 8.25 14.90
CA TYR A 330 7.88 8.21 14.85
C TYR A 330 8.38 6.82 15.25
N ALA A 331 8.17 5.85 14.35
CA ALA A 331 8.36 4.43 14.62
C ALA A 331 9.76 4.05 15.16
N PRO A 332 10.89 4.71 14.78
CA PRO A 332 12.21 4.40 15.36
C PRO A 332 12.28 4.52 16.87
N LYS A 333 11.52 5.44 17.48
CA LYS A 333 11.45 5.57 18.94
C LYS A 333 10.47 4.58 19.57
N ILE A 334 9.39 4.26 18.85
CA ILE A 334 8.19 3.62 19.38
C ILE A 334 8.24 2.11 19.21
N LEU A 335 8.66 1.62 18.02
CA LEU A 335 8.59 0.20 17.67
C LEU A 335 9.93 -0.52 17.83
N ASN A 336 9.86 -1.79 18.22
CA ASN A 336 10.97 -2.73 18.18
C ASN A 336 11.03 -3.46 16.82
N ASP A 337 12.00 -4.37 16.65
CA ASP A 337 12.24 -5.14 15.42
C ASP A 337 11.07 -6.02 14.96
N PHE A 338 10.13 -6.28 15.84
CA PHE A 338 8.93 -7.05 15.59
C PHE A 338 7.69 -6.16 15.36
N SER A 339 7.90 -4.85 15.11
CA SER A 339 6.83 -3.85 14.96
C SER A 339 5.88 -3.74 16.16
N MET A 340 6.37 -4.13 17.32
CA MET A 340 5.65 -4.06 18.60
C MET A 340 6.06 -2.80 19.36
N VAL A 341 5.12 -2.18 20.04
CA VAL A 341 5.38 -0.98 20.87
C VAL A 341 6.33 -1.35 22.01
N LYS A 342 7.47 -0.66 22.12
CA LYS A 342 8.54 -0.97 23.10
C LYS A 342 8.04 -0.98 24.54
N THR A 343 7.09 -0.12 24.86
CA THR A 343 6.51 0.04 26.22
C THR A 343 5.28 -0.81 26.47
N LYS A 344 4.70 -1.45 25.41
CA LYS A 344 3.45 -2.22 25.47
C LYS A 344 3.57 -3.47 24.59
N LYS A 345 3.84 -4.61 25.22
CA LYS A 345 4.13 -5.88 24.52
C LYS A 345 2.91 -6.54 23.87
N ASP A 346 1.74 -5.98 24.03
CA ASP A 346 0.46 -6.43 23.50
C ASP A 346 -0.06 -5.55 22.35
N ILE A 347 0.71 -4.52 21.93
CA ILE A 347 0.34 -3.59 20.87
C ILE A 347 1.36 -3.66 19.74
N TYR A 348 0.86 -3.94 18.52
CA TYR A 348 1.59 -3.88 17.27
C TYR A 348 1.04 -2.77 16.38
N ILE A 349 1.87 -2.18 15.54
CA ILE A 349 1.45 -1.18 14.56
C ILE A 349 1.99 -1.58 13.19
N ALA A 350 1.10 -1.71 12.20
CA ALA A 350 1.42 -2.07 10.83
C ALA A 350 0.77 -1.12 9.81
N GLY A 351 1.20 -1.23 8.57
CA GLY A 351 0.72 -0.37 7.49
C GLY A 351 1.30 1.03 7.56
N GLN A 352 0.71 1.95 6.84
CA GLN A 352 1.24 3.29 6.61
C GLN A 352 1.40 4.10 7.92
N LEU A 353 0.57 3.84 8.93
CA LEU A 353 0.70 4.47 10.24
C LEU A 353 2.07 4.19 10.89
N SER A 354 2.69 3.05 10.61
CA SER A 354 4.04 2.71 11.10
C SER A 354 5.19 3.43 10.39
N GLY A 355 4.91 4.20 9.35
CA GLY A 355 5.93 4.91 8.57
C GLY A 355 6.44 4.15 7.35
N VAL A 356 5.79 3.07 6.92
CA VAL A 356 5.96 2.54 5.56
C VAL A 356 5.04 3.32 4.62
N GLU A 357 5.47 3.55 3.37
CA GLU A 357 4.70 4.31 2.39
C GLU A 357 4.40 3.47 1.15
N GLY A 358 3.11 3.36 0.81
CA GLY A 358 2.60 2.65 -0.35
C GLY A 358 1.75 1.43 -0.01
N TYR A 359 0.94 0.98 -0.99
CA TYR A 359 0.00 -0.14 -0.82
C TYR A 359 0.71 -1.47 -0.57
N VAL A 360 1.74 -1.76 -1.39
CA VAL A 360 2.51 -3.01 -1.31
C VAL A 360 3.27 -3.07 0.01
N GLU A 361 3.90 -1.96 0.40
CA GLU A 361 4.64 -1.81 1.64
C GLU A 361 3.73 -1.96 2.87
N SER A 362 2.53 -1.37 2.81
CA SER A 362 1.53 -1.48 3.88
C SER A 362 1.06 -2.93 4.06
N ALA A 363 0.69 -3.60 2.98
CA ALA A 363 0.32 -5.02 3.01
C ALA A 363 1.47 -5.90 3.52
N ALA A 364 2.68 -5.67 3.00
CA ALA A 364 3.89 -6.41 3.39
C ALA A 364 4.19 -6.30 4.89
N SER A 365 4.07 -5.08 5.44
CA SER A 365 4.25 -4.85 6.88
C SER A 365 3.19 -5.58 7.70
N GLY A 366 1.93 -5.58 7.25
CA GLY A 366 0.84 -6.34 7.88
C GLY A 366 1.11 -7.84 7.89
N LEU A 367 1.47 -8.41 6.74
CA LEU A 367 1.81 -9.83 6.63
C LEU A 367 2.93 -10.21 7.60
N LEU A 368 4.00 -9.42 7.67
CA LEU A 368 5.13 -9.69 8.56
C LEU A 368 4.75 -9.56 10.04
N VAL A 369 3.92 -8.57 10.39
CA VAL A 369 3.37 -8.46 11.76
C VAL A 369 2.50 -9.68 12.11
N GLY A 370 1.77 -10.23 11.15
CA GLY A 370 1.06 -11.51 11.32
C GLY A 370 2.00 -12.65 11.74
N TYR A 371 3.14 -12.80 11.06
CA TYR A 371 4.20 -13.77 11.42
C TYR A 371 4.75 -13.51 12.83
N TYR A 372 5.04 -12.26 13.17
CA TYR A 372 5.61 -11.90 14.48
C TYR A 372 4.62 -12.10 15.62
N CYS A 373 3.36 -11.70 15.41
CA CYS A 373 2.31 -11.93 16.39
C CYS A 373 2.07 -13.42 16.65
N LEU A 374 2.01 -14.24 15.60
CA LEU A 374 1.86 -15.67 15.72
C LEU A 374 3.05 -16.30 16.45
N ALA A 375 4.28 -15.88 16.11
CA ALA A 375 5.48 -16.34 16.80
C ALA A 375 5.45 -16.00 18.30
N ASN A 376 5.00 -14.79 18.65
CA ASN A 376 4.85 -14.38 20.05
C ASN A 376 3.80 -15.24 20.79
N ILE A 377 2.62 -15.45 20.19
CA ILE A 377 1.56 -16.30 20.75
C ILE A 377 2.04 -17.73 20.99
N LEU A 378 2.83 -18.27 20.05
CA LEU A 378 3.36 -19.63 20.12
C LEU A 378 4.67 -19.72 20.93
N CYS A 379 5.18 -18.61 21.43
CA CYS A 379 6.49 -18.50 22.10
C CYS A 379 7.62 -19.10 21.24
N LEU A 380 7.63 -18.81 19.94
CA LEU A 380 8.70 -19.23 19.04
C LEU A 380 9.90 -18.30 19.17
N ASP A 381 11.10 -18.89 19.22
CA ASP A 381 12.36 -18.14 19.22
C ASP A 381 12.79 -17.88 17.77
N ILE A 382 12.15 -16.88 17.12
CA ILE A 382 12.51 -16.47 15.77
C ILE A 382 13.32 -15.15 15.79
N LYS A 383 14.18 -15.01 14.79
CA LYS A 383 14.86 -13.73 14.53
C LYS A 383 13.97 -12.86 13.65
N PRO A 384 14.06 -11.52 13.77
CA PRO A 384 13.46 -10.63 12.80
C PRO A 384 13.89 -10.96 11.37
N LEU A 385 13.01 -10.66 10.42
CA LEU A 385 13.31 -10.87 9.00
C LEU A 385 14.59 -10.12 8.62
N SER A 386 15.47 -10.80 7.90
CA SER A 386 16.79 -10.29 7.56
C SER A 386 16.72 -9.01 6.72
N PHE A 387 17.56 -8.03 7.07
CA PHE A 387 17.78 -6.79 6.27
C PHE A 387 18.49 -7.04 4.92
N ASN A 388 18.73 -8.28 4.56
CA ASN A 388 19.10 -8.71 3.21
C ASN A 388 17.90 -8.89 2.28
N THR A 389 16.66 -8.77 2.80
CA THR A 389 15.42 -8.72 2.02
C THR A 389 14.93 -7.28 1.91
N VAL A 390 14.09 -6.96 0.93
CA VAL A 390 13.46 -5.63 0.80
C VAL A 390 12.56 -5.36 1.99
N LEU A 391 11.70 -6.32 2.35
CA LEU A 391 10.79 -6.18 3.48
C LEU A 391 11.53 -6.04 4.81
N GLY A 392 12.53 -6.87 5.07
CA GLY A 392 13.34 -6.77 6.29
C GLY A 392 14.11 -5.45 6.39
N SER A 393 14.61 -4.94 5.25
CA SER A 393 15.28 -3.63 5.18
C SER A 393 14.30 -2.49 5.45
N LEU A 394 13.08 -2.57 4.93
CA LEU A 394 12.03 -1.58 5.14
C LEU A 394 11.64 -1.51 6.63
N ILE A 395 11.39 -2.66 7.26
CA ILE A 395 11.08 -2.70 8.70
C ILE A 395 12.26 -2.21 9.54
N ARG A 396 13.50 -2.60 9.20
CA ARG A 396 14.68 -2.07 9.89
C ARG A 396 14.78 -0.55 9.74
N TYR A 397 14.51 0.02 8.55
CA TYR A 397 14.50 1.46 8.35
C TYR A 397 13.53 2.15 9.31
N ILE A 398 12.29 1.67 9.42
CA ILE A 398 11.29 2.30 10.28
C ILE A 398 11.51 2.04 11.79
N THR A 399 12.31 1.06 12.19
CA THR A 399 12.49 0.70 13.61
C THR A 399 13.85 1.11 14.20
N HIS A 400 14.89 1.31 13.36
CA HIS A 400 16.27 1.47 13.85
C HIS A 400 16.95 2.77 13.42
N THR A 401 16.33 3.57 12.61
CA THR A 401 17.03 4.78 12.14
C THR A 401 17.24 5.77 13.27
N GLY A 402 18.51 5.96 13.65
CA GLY A 402 18.95 7.09 14.46
C GLY A 402 18.83 8.43 13.72
N ILE A 403 17.83 8.58 12.89
CA ILE A 403 17.59 9.73 12.01
C ILE A 403 16.86 10.79 12.82
N ASN A 404 17.46 11.96 12.94
CA ASN A 404 16.79 13.11 13.54
C ASN A 404 15.56 13.58 12.71
N ASN A 405 15.46 13.17 11.43
CA ASN A 405 14.39 13.51 10.51
C ASN A 405 13.81 12.24 9.87
N PHE A 406 13.07 11.44 10.65
CA PHE A 406 12.37 10.28 10.13
C PHE A 406 11.21 10.71 9.22
N SER A 407 11.15 10.14 8.05
CA SER A 407 10.02 10.26 7.11
C SER A 407 9.57 8.89 6.62
N PRO A 408 8.30 8.73 6.24
CA PRO A 408 7.82 7.49 5.66
C PRO A 408 8.64 7.05 4.45
N MET A 409 8.77 5.72 4.27
CA MET A 409 9.68 5.11 3.29
C MET A 409 8.97 4.06 2.45
N ASN A 410 9.17 4.12 1.13
CA ASN A 410 8.79 3.04 0.22
C ASN A 410 9.95 2.08 -0.04
N ALA A 411 9.59 0.91 -0.58
CA ALA A 411 10.55 -0.09 -1.00
C ALA A 411 11.51 0.49 -2.05
N ASN A 412 12.80 0.47 -1.75
CA ASN A 412 13.85 0.83 -2.67
C ASN A 412 15.13 0.05 -2.34
N PHE A 413 15.98 -0.19 -3.34
CA PHE A 413 17.22 -0.92 -3.11
C PHE A 413 18.23 -0.18 -2.24
N GLY A 414 18.15 1.17 -2.20
CA GLY A 414 19.07 1.99 -1.40
C GLY A 414 19.04 1.74 0.10
N ILE A 415 17.93 1.17 0.62
CA ILE A 415 17.83 0.80 2.05
C ILE A 415 18.34 -0.63 2.34
N MET A 416 18.62 -1.45 1.30
CA MET A 416 19.12 -2.80 1.49
C MET A 416 20.61 -2.81 1.82
N PHE A 417 21.00 -3.71 2.69
CA PHE A 417 22.42 -3.88 3.05
C PHE A 417 23.26 -4.23 1.82
N GLY A 418 24.34 -3.48 1.57
CA GLY A 418 25.28 -3.72 0.49
C GLY A 418 24.72 -3.48 -0.93
N ALA A 419 23.62 -2.75 -1.08
CA ALA A 419 23.01 -2.45 -2.38
C ALA A 419 23.95 -1.73 -3.34
N ASN A 420 24.84 -0.87 -2.83
CA ASN A 420 25.79 -0.11 -3.64
C ASN A 420 26.95 -0.97 -4.19
N SER A 421 27.15 -2.18 -3.66
CA SER A 421 28.29 -3.07 -4.02
C SER A 421 27.86 -4.32 -4.80
N LEU A 422 26.56 -4.55 -4.95
CA LEU A 422 26.03 -5.74 -5.61
C LEU A 422 25.21 -5.38 -6.85
N LYS A 423 25.25 -6.24 -7.86
CA LYS A 423 24.33 -6.16 -9.00
C LYS A 423 22.89 -6.50 -8.55
N LYS A 424 21.90 -6.00 -9.28
CA LYS A 424 20.48 -6.21 -8.95
C LYS A 424 20.09 -7.69 -8.87
N GLU A 425 20.60 -8.51 -9.79
CA GLU A 425 20.37 -9.95 -9.85
C GLU A 425 20.85 -10.65 -8.56
N ALA A 426 22.03 -10.26 -8.07
CA ALA A 426 22.59 -10.80 -6.83
C ALA A 426 21.78 -10.34 -5.59
N LEU A 427 21.22 -9.13 -5.61
CA LEU A 427 20.30 -8.66 -4.57
C LEU A 427 19.01 -9.49 -4.55
N VAL A 428 18.45 -9.80 -5.72
CA VAL A 428 17.25 -10.64 -5.87
C VAL A 428 17.50 -12.04 -5.31
N GLU A 429 18.55 -12.70 -5.77
CA GLU A 429 18.90 -14.06 -5.33
C GLU A 429 19.12 -14.12 -3.80
N ARG A 430 19.90 -13.17 -3.28
CA ARG A 430 20.15 -13.05 -1.85
C ARG A 430 18.86 -12.86 -1.06
N SER A 431 17.98 -11.98 -1.53
CA SER A 431 16.72 -11.70 -0.86
C SER A 431 15.85 -12.96 -0.79
N LEU A 432 15.61 -13.63 -1.90
CA LEU A 432 14.75 -14.82 -1.94
C LEU A 432 15.32 -15.96 -1.09
N LYS A 433 16.64 -16.13 -1.06
CA LYS A 433 17.29 -17.07 -0.13
C LYS A 433 17.02 -16.75 1.33
N HIS A 434 17.04 -15.46 1.72
CA HIS A 434 16.74 -15.06 3.09
C HIS A 434 15.25 -15.20 3.46
N ILE A 435 14.33 -15.03 2.51
CA ILE A 435 12.90 -15.36 2.69
C ILE A 435 12.73 -16.87 2.95
N GLU A 436 13.40 -17.71 2.16
CA GLU A 436 13.36 -19.16 2.36
C GLU A 436 13.89 -19.55 3.75
N LEU A 437 15.03 -18.98 4.16
CA LEU A 437 15.60 -19.20 5.49
C LEU A 437 14.65 -18.78 6.62
N PHE A 438 13.96 -17.63 6.46
CA PHE A 438 12.98 -17.17 7.43
C PHE A 438 11.79 -18.13 7.53
N LYS A 439 11.23 -18.58 6.41
CA LYS A 439 10.15 -19.59 6.37
C LYS A 439 10.58 -20.89 7.03
N LYS A 440 11.80 -21.34 6.74
CA LYS A 440 12.36 -22.57 7.33
C LYS A 440 12.50 -22.44 8.85
N GLN A 441 13.09 -21.34 9.33
CA GLN A 441 13.21 -21.06 10.77
C GLN A 441 11.85 -21.03 11.46
N PHE A 442 10.88 -20.32 10.89
CA PHE A 442 9.53 -20.24 11.43
C PHE A 442 8.87 -21.63 11.51
N ASN A 443 8.95 -22.41 10.46
CA ASN A 443 8.36 -23.75 10.41
C ASN A 443 9.06 -24.72 11.37
N GLU A 444 10.39 -24.72 11.45
CA GLU A 444 11.15 -25.59 12.38
C GLU A 444 10.86 -25.27 13.85
N GLN A 445 10.76 -23.99 14.21
CA GLN A 445 10.41 -23.58 15.56
C GLN A 445 8.97 -23.95 15.90
N ASN A 446 8.06 -23.77 14.95
CA ASN A 446 6.68 -24.19 15.09
C ASN A 446 6.57 -25.70 15.31
N TRP A 447 7.31 -26.52 14.54
CA TRP A 447 7.41 -27.98 14.72
C TRP A 447 7.94 -28.36 16.11
N LYS A 448 9.03 -27.77 16.57
CA LYS A 448 9.61 -28.06 17.90
C LYS A 448 8.62 -27.76 19.01
N ARG A 449 7.87 -26.64 18.90
CA ARG A 449 6.85 -26.26 19.89
C ARG A 449 5.68 -27.23 19.92
N ILE A 450 5.20 -27.66 18.75
CA ILE A 450 4.15 -28.66 18.63
C ILE A 450 4.60 -30.01 19.27
N TYR A 451 5.81 -30.45 18.95
CA TYR A 451 6.36 -31.68 19.49
C TYR A 451 6.51 -31.63 21.02
N TRP A 452 6.95 -30.47 21.56
CA TRP A 452 7.05 -30.29 23.00
C TRP A 452 5.67 -30.32 23.69
N LEU A 453 4.65 -29.69 23.10
CA LEU A 453 3.27 -29.70 23.58
C LEU A 453 2.69 -31.14 23.57
N PHE A 454 2.99 -31.94 22.55
CA PHE A 454 2.63 -33.35 22.53
C PHE A 454 3.30 -34.13 23.65
N LYS A 455 4.59 -33.97 23.87
CA LYS A 455 5.34 -34.67 24.91
C LYS A 455 4.82 -34.33 26.31
N THR A 456 4.48 -33.07 26.58
CA THR A 456 3.92 -32.66 27.87
C THR A 456 2.50 -33.16 28.08
N TRP A 457 1.75 -33.41 27.03
CA TRP A 457 0.36 -33.91 27.10
C TRP A 457 0.28 -35.43 27.32
N PHE A 458 1.25 -36.17 26.82
CA PHE A 458 1.35 -37.64 27.06
C PHE A 458 2.15 -38.01 28.32
N ALA A 459 2.70 -37.03 29.02
CA ALA A 459 3.42 -37.22 30.29
C ALA A 459 2.53 -36.97 31.54
N ILE A 460 1.26 -36.61 31.31
CA ILE A 460 0.18 -36.52 32.31
C ILE A 460 -0.83 -37.64 32.06
#